data_8815950f0eb9c0cdd286072ae37b2242
#
_entry.id   8815950f0eb9c0cdd286072ae37b2242
#
_cell.length_a   1.000
_cell.length_b   1.000
_cell.length_c   1.000
_cell.angle_alpha   90.00
_cell.angle_beta   90.00
_cell.angle_gamma   90.00
#
_symmetry.space_group_name_H-M   'P 1'
#
loop_
_entity.id
_entity.type
_entity.pdbx_description
1 polymer ?
#
loop_
_entity_poly.entity_id
_entity_poly.type
_entity_poly.pdbx_seq_one_letter_code
_entity_poly.pdbx_strand_id
1 'polypeptide(L)'
;MKNFFSAIFISLLLTSVFFAQSASVNFSLAFPQGEFKEKVENLGYGLNGDVLFISPKPKSPFGLGLNLSYYIYGSETRREPLSTTIPDVFVRVDRTNNLSNFHLLFVLGLPSGRARPYIEGLFGGAYIFTTTSVKSENTSEEFASSTNFDDFAWSYGAGFGLTFLVSGDPNQNDNLVFLDFKGRYLWGTEAQYLKEGSVKFVNGNVTYDVSQSKTDLITAHIGIKYYFSWKMGE
;
A
#
# COMPACT_ATOMS: atom_id res chain seq x y z
N MET A 1 -24.16 0.45 -5.09
CA MET A 1 -23.33 1.67 -5.29
C MET A 1 -21.84 1.40 -5.07
N LYS A 2 -21.41 0.65 -4.04
CA LYS A 2 -19.98 0.34 -3.80
C LYS A 2 -19.27 -0.27 -5.02
N ASN A 3 -19.88 -1.23 -5.70
CA ASN A 3 -19.28 -1.89 -6.87
C ASN A 3 -19.13 -0.96 -8.09
N PHE A 4 -19.98 0.06 -8.23
CA PHE A 4 -19.93 1.03 -9.33
C PHE A 4 -18.75 2.00 -9.15
N PHE A 5 -18.51 2.49 -7.93
CA PHE A 5 -17.35 3.33 -7.63
C PHE A 5 -16.03 2.56 -7.75
N SER A 6 -16.00 1.29 -7.32
CA SER A 6 -14.83 0.42 -7.52
C SER A 6 -14.53 0.18 -9.01
N ALA A 7 -15.57 -0.04 -9.84
CA ALA A 7 -15.38 -0.23 -11.27
C ALA A 7 -14.88 1.05 -11.97
N ILE A 8 -15.39 2.23 -11.59
CA ILE A 8 -14.89 3.52 -12.11
C ILE A 8 -13.45 3.76 -11.67
N PHE A 9 -13.10 3.49 -10.42
CA PHE A 9 -11.74 3.65 -9.90
C PHE A 9 -10.76 2.71 -10.60
N ILE A 10 -11.13 1.45 -10.81
CA ILE A 10 -10.33 0.48 -11.58
C ILE A 10 -10.20 0.90 -13.05
N SER A 11 -11.27 1.41 -13.66
CA SER A 11 -11.24 1.93 -15.04
C SER A 11 -10.32 3.14 -15.17
N LEU A 12 -10.36 4.07 -14.22
CA LEU A 12 -9.46 5.23 -14.17
C LEU A 12 -7.99 4.81 -13.97
N LEU A 13 -7.72 3.81 -13.14
CA LEU A 13 -6.37 3.26 -12.97
C LEU A 13 -5.88 2.58 -14.26
N LEU A 14 -6.73 1.83 -14.95
CA LEU A 14 -6.37 1.17 -16.21
C LEU A 14 -6.11 2.17 -17.33
N THR A 15 -6.91 3.23 -17.46
CA THR A 15 -6.68 4.29 -18.47
C THR A 15 -5.40 5.09 -18.18
N SER A 16 -5.05 5.29 -16.90
CA SER A 16 -3.83 6.00 -16.54
C SER A 16 -2.55 5.25 -16.94
N VAL A 17 -2.59 3.92 -17.02
CA VAL A 17 -1.45 3.10 -17.49
C VAL A 17 -1.16 3.34 -18.96
N PHE A 18 -2.17 3.63 -19.81
CA PHE A 18 -1.96 3.94 -21.22
C PHE A 18 -1.19 5.26 -21.46
N PHE A 19 -1.20 6.18 -20.50
CA PHE A 19 -0.44 7.43 -20.57
C PHE A 19 0.84 7.41 -19.73
N ALA A 20 1.13 6.28 -19.06
CA ALA A 20 2.30 6.16 -18.21
C ALA A 20 3.60 6.12 -19.03
N GLN A 21 4.56 6.94 -18.65
CA GLN A 21 5.92 6.89 -19.17
C GLN A 21 6.81 5.91 -18.41
N SER A 22 6.50 5.64 -17.15
CA SER A 22 7.11 4.56 -16.38
C SER A 22 6.16 4.05 -15.29
N ALA A 23 6.33 2.77 -14.95
CA ALA A 23 5.64 2.17 -13.81
C ALA A 23 6.63 1.33 -12.99
N SER A 24 6.38 1.21 -11.70
CA SER A 24 7.13 0.30 -10.82
C SER A 24 6.20 -0.50 -9.92
N VAL A 25 6.64 -1.72 -9.63
CA VAL A 25 6.02 -2.60 -8.63
C VAL A 25 7.10 -3.04 -7.67
N ASN A 26 6.84 -2.88 -6.37
CA ASN A 26 7.81 -3.12 -5.33
C ASN A 26 7.20 -3.95 -4.20
N PHE A 27 7.95 -4.87 -3.65
CA PHE A 27 7.73 -5.40 -2.31
C PHE A 27 8.13 -4.32 -1.30
N SER A 28 7.38 -4.23 -0.21
CA SER A 28 7.52 -3.12 0.72
C SER A 28 7.39 -3.56 2.17
N LEU A 29 8.23 -3.00 3.02
CA LEU A 29 8.16 -3.08 4.46
C LEU A 29 7.77 -1.71 5.02
N ALA A 30 6.90 -1.68 6.02
CA ALA A 30 6.44 -0.47 6.69
C ALA A 30 6.76 -0.57 8.19
N PHE A 31 7.52 0.38 8.68
CA PHE A 31 7.96 0.49 10.06
C PHE A 31 7.20 1.63 10.74
N PRO A 32 6.23 1.35 11.62
CA PRO A 32 5.55 2.38 12.40
C PRO A 32 6.55 3.27 13.14
N GLN A 33 6.27 4.57 13.22
CA GLN A 33 7.10 5.56 13.90
C GLN A 33 6.29 6.37 14.91
N GLY A 34 6.98 7.02 15.86
CA GLY A 34 6.37 7.90 16.85
C GLY A 34 5.23 7.22 17.62
N GLU A 35 4.11 7.91 17.76
CA GLU A 35 2.92 7.44 18.46
C GLU A 35 2.32 6.15 17.83
N PHE A 36 2.44 5.98 16.52
CA PHE A 36 1.97 4.77 15.84
C PHE A 36 2.75 3.54 16.30
N LYS A 37 4.09 3.67 16.44
CA LYS A 37 4.95 2.61 16.95
C LYS A 37 4.63 2.20 18.39
N GLU A 38 4.25 3.15 19.25
CA GLU A 38 3.86 2.86 20.63
C GLU A 38 2.59 2.00 20.74
N LYS A 39 1.74 2.07 19.70
CA LYS A 39 0.47 1.34 19.65
C LYS A 39 0.57 0.07 18.80
N VAL A 40 1.34 0.12 17.70
CA VAL A 40 1.52 -0.95 16.73
C VAL A 40 2.98 -1.35 16.70
N GLU A 41 3.32 -2.43 17.38
CA GLU A 41 4.70 -2.93 17.50
C GLU A 41 5.13 -3.71 16.24
N ASN A 42 4.17 -4.20 15.47
CA ASN A 42 4.41 -5.09 14.35
C ASN A 42 4.89 -4.33 13.10
N LEU A 43 5.83 -4.95 12.41
CA LEU A 43 6.27 -4.56 11.08
C LEU A 43 5.15 -4.82 10.07
N GLY A 44 4.78 -3.81 9.29
CA GLY A 44 3.90 -3.98 8.14
C GLY A 44 4.67 -4.51 6.92
N TYR A 45 4.02 -5.35 6.13
CA TYR A 45 4.55 -5.83 4.85
C TYR A 45 3.48 -5.73 3.77
N GLY A 46 3.91 -5.55 2.53
CA GLY A 46 2.96 -5.35 1.45
C GLY A 46 3.56 -5.06 0.10
N LEU A 47 2.76 -4.43 -0.74
CA LEU A 47 3.11 -4.06 -2.10
C LEU A 47 2.96 -2.56 -2.31
N ASN A 48 3.81 -2.04 -3.19
CA ASN A 48 3.76 -0.64 -3.62
C ASN A 48 3.85 -0.57 -5.15
N GLY A 49 3.01 0.27 -5.75
CA GLY A 49 3.03 0.60 -7.16
C GLY A 49 3.20 2.10 -7.36
N ASP A 50 4.05 2.50 -8.30
CA ASP A 50 4.15 3.87 -8.76
C ASP A 50 3.91 3.92 -10.26
N VAL A 51 3.20 4.94 -10.71
CA VAL A 51 2.97 5.23 -12.13
C VAL A 51 3.34 6.68 -12.38
N LEU A 52 4.30 6.93 -13.26
CA LEU A 52 4.68 8.28 -13.67
C LEU A 52 4.11 8.60 -15.05
N PHE A 53 3.29 9.64 -15.12
CA PHE A 53 2.79 10.21 -16.38
C PHE A 53 3.84 11.10 -17.04
N ILE A 54 4.66 11.73 -16.20
CA ILE A 54 5.85 12.49 -16.61
C ILE A 54 7.02 11.84 -15.91
N SER A 55 7.98 11.33 -16.66
CA SER A 55 9.22 10.75 -16.12
C SER A 55 10.40 11.69 -16.34
N PRO A 56 11.41 11.66 -15.45
CA PRO A 56 12.64 12.41 -15.65
C PRO A 56 13.28 12.15 -17.01
N LYS A 57 13.61 13.23 -17.75
CA LYS A 57 14.23 13.22 -19.08
C LYS A 57 15.45 14.15 -19.10
N PRO A 58 16.38 14.03 -20.09
CA PRO A 58 17.56 14.89 -20.16
C PRO A 58 17.28 16.39 -20.13
N LYS A 59 16.12 16.82 -20.62
CA LYS A 59 15.70 18.24 -20.62
C LYS A 59 14.86 18.64 -19.39
N SER A 60 14.39 17.67 -18.59
CA SER A 60 13.55 17.91 -17.43
C SER A 60 13.75 16.79 -16.39
N PRO A 61 14.47 17.04 -15.29
CA PRO A 61 14.72 16.06 -14.25
C PRO A 61 13.47 15.74 -13.40
N PHE A 62 12.36 16.41 -13.66
CA PHE A 62 11.12 16.28 -12.91
C PHE A 62 10.23 15.14 -13.42
N GLY A 63 9.57 14.48 -12.49
CA GLY A 63 8.53 13.49 -12.75
C GLY A 63 7.27 13.79 -11.93
N LEU A 64 6.13 13.38 -12.46
CA LEU A 64 4.82 13.49 -11.82
C LEU A 64 4.04 12.20 -12.03
N GLY A 65 3.40 11.71 -10.98
CA GLY A 65 2.64 10.48 -11.04
C GLY A 65 1.76 10.22 -9.84
N LEU A 66 1.42 8.95 -9.69
CA LEU A 66 0.62 8.42 -8.59
C LEU A 66 1.38 7.28 -7.92
N ASN A 67 1.19 7.19 -6.62
CA ASN A 67 1.61 6.09 -5.79
C ASN A 67 0.39 5.42 -5.16
N LEU A 68 0.40 4.10 -5.14
CA LEU A 68 -0.54 3.27 -4.41
C LEU A 68 0.24 2.21 -3.64
N SER A 69 -0.04 2.05 -2.35
CA SER A 69 0.55 0.98 -1.56
C SER A 69 -0.47 0.34 -0.63
N TYR A 70 -0.23 -0.92 -0.33
CA TYR A 70 -1.05 -1.72 0.56
C TYR A 70 -0.14 -2.48 1.53
N TYR A 71 -0.44 -2.39 2.83
CA TYR A 71 0.30 -3.04 3.90
C TYR A 71 -0.64 -3.79 4.82
N ILE A 72 -0.19 -4.94 5.29
CA ILE A 72 -0.76 -5.65 6.44
C ILE A 72 0.17 -5.38 7.62
N TYR A 73 -0.34 -4.73 8.66
CA TYR A 73 0.42 -4.39 9.86
C TYR A 73 0.01 -5.20 11.10
N GLY A 74 -0.95 -6.12 10.94
CA GLY A 74 -1.37 -7.05 11.98
C GLY A 74 -2.24 -8.15 11.41
N SER A 75 -2.10 -9.36 11.95
CA SER A 75 -2.92 -10.51 11.55
C SER A 75 -3.15 -11.42 12.74
N GLU A 76 -4.40 -11.76 12.97
CA GLU A 76 -4.82 -12.63 14.07
C GLU A 76 -5.76 -13.70 13.53
N THR A 77 -5.47 -14.96 13.84
CA THR A 77 -6.33 -16.10 13.52
C THR A 77 -6.82 -16.72 14.82
N ARG A 78 -8.13 -16.87 14.95
CA ARG A 78 -8.79 -17.53 16.08
C ARG A 78 -9.68 -18.67 15.60
N ARG A 79 -9.81 -19.68 16.45
CA ARG A 79 -10.77 -20.76 16.31
C ARG A 79 -11.97 -20.47 17.20
N GLU A 80 -13.14 -20.31 16.61
CA GLU A 80 -14.36 -19.95 17.32
C GLU A 80 -15.47 -20.95 16.98
N PRO A 81 -16.39 -21.29 17.92
CA PRO A 81 -17.56 -22.08 17.58
C PRO A 81 -18.45 -21.27 16.62
N LEU A 82 -19.01 -21.94 15.62
CA LEU A 82 -19.89 -21.31 14.61
C LEU A 82 -21.11 -20.65 15.25
N SER A 83 -21.62 -21.22 16.32
CA SER A 83 -22.78 -20.70 17.06
C SER A 83 -22.72 -21.18 18.50
N THR A 84 -23.26 -20.38 19.42
CA THR A 84 -23.46 -20.77 20.81
C THR A 84 -24.45 -21.94 20.98
N THR A 85 -25.30 -22.16 19.97
CA THR A 85 -26.30 -23.27 19.94
C THR A 85 -25.71 -24.55 19.33
N ILE A 86 -24.62 -24.47 18.57
CA ILE A 86 -23.94 -25.62 17.94
C ILE A 86 -22.45 -25.50 18.26
N PRO A 87 -22.05 -25.83 19.50
CA PRO A 87 -20.68 -25.61 19.98
C PRO A 87 -19.65 -26.58 19.36
N ASP A 88 -20.09 -27.66 18.73
CA ASP A 88 -19.21 -28.71 18.17
C ASP A 88 -18.72 -28.39 16.75
N VAL A 89 -19.26 -27.35 16.09
CA VAL A 89 -18.82 -26.89 14.77
C VAL A 89 -17.96 -25.65 14.94
N PHE A 90 -16.68 -25.78 14.54
CA PHE A 90 -15.72 -24.68 14.62
C PHE A 90 -15.45 -24.04 13.28
N VAL A 91 -15.17 -22.75 13.32
CA VAL A 91 -14.76 -21.91 12.18
C VAL A 91 -13.44 -21.23 12.52
N ARG A 92 -12.69 -20.92 11.46
CA ARG A 92 -11.52 -20.09 11.56
C ARG A 92 -11.92 -18.63 11.27
N VAL A 93 -11.63 -17.77 12.22
CA VAL A 93 -11.84 -16.34 12.12
C VAL A 93 -10.48 -15.67 11.92
N ASP A 94 -10.23 -15.22 10.70
CA ASP A 94 -9.01 -14.49 10.34
C ASP A 94 -9.31 -12.99 10.37
N ARG A 95 -8.51 -12.23 11.09
CA ARG A 95 -8.58 -10.77 11.15
C ARG A 95 -7.27 -10.18 10.68
N THR A 96 -7.35 -9.18 9.79
CA THR A 96 -6.19 -8.46 9.30
C THR A 96 -6.38 -6.96 9.49
N ASN A 97 -5.33 -6.31 9.97
CA ASN A 97 -5.24 -4.86 10.09
C ASN A 97 -4.43 -4.34 8.90
N ASN A 98 -5.07 -3.50 8.10
CA ASN A 98 -4.58 -3.10 6.78
C ASN A 98 -4.42 -1.58 6.71
N LEU A 99 -3.47 -1.14 5.90
CA LEU A 99 -3.22 0.26 5.59
C LEU A 99 -2.98 0.39 4.09
N SER A 100 -3.79 1.23 3.42
CA SER A 100 -3.63 1.57 2.01
C SER A 100 -3.29 3.04 1.88
N ASN A 101 -2.18 3.36 1.23
CA ASN A 101 -1.83 4.74 0.91
C ASN A 101 -2.07 5.01 -0.56
N PHE A 102 -2.49 6.25 -0.85
CA PHE A 102 -2.58 6.78 -2.20
C PHE A 102 -2.06 8.23 -2.20
N HIS A 103 -1.09 8.50 -3.06
CA HIS A 103 -0.42 9.80 -3.11
C HIS A 103 -0.24 10.29 -4.54
N LEU A 104 -0.29 11.61 -4.71
CA LEU A 104 0.42 12.29 -5.78
C LEU A 104 1.91 12.13 -5.53
N LEU A 105 2.65 11.78 -6.57
CA LEU A 105 4.07 11.48 -6.52
C LEU A 105 4.84 12.48 -7.38
N PHE A 106 5.73 13.22 -6.74
CA PHE A 106 6.68 14.14 -7.37
C PHE A 106 8.06 13.52 -7.31
N VAL A 107 8.75 13.47 -8.43
CA VAL A 107 10.10 12.88 -8.52
C VAL A 107 11.07 13.89 -9.10
N LEU A 108 12.26 13.98 -8.51
CA LEU A 108 13.41 14.69 -9.05
C LEU A 108 14.55 13.69 -9.16
N GLY A 109 14.97 13.35 -10.38
CA GLY A 109 15.94 12.27 -10.58
C GLY A 109 16.84 12.48 -11.78
N LEU A 110 17.95 11.75 -11.79
CA LEU A 110 18.87 11.75 -12.94
C LEU A 110 18.22 10.98 -14.10
N PRO A 111 18.15 11.60 -15.29
CA PRO A 111 17.42 11.04 -16.42
C PRO A 111 18.22 10.01 -17.23
N SER A 112 19.53 9.87 -16.99
CA SER A 112 20.41 9.04 -17.81
C SER A 112 21.43 8.29 -16.95
N GLY A 113 22.08 7.28 -17.54
CA GLY A 113 23.04 6.44 -16.85
C GLY A 113 22.48 5.08 -16.41
N ARG A 114 23.39 4.21 -15.97
CA ARG A 114 23.05 2.88 -15.47
C ARG A 114 22.53 2.88 -14.03
N ALA A 115 23.00 3.85 -13.23
CA ALA A 115 22.54 4.09 -11.88
C ALA A 115 21.89 5.47 -11.84
N ARG A 116 20.61 5.54 -11.44
CA ARG A 116 19.83 6.78 -11.44
C ARG A 116 19.29 7.04 -10.02
N PRO A 117 19.99 7.87 -9.23
CA PRO A 117 19.45 8.34 -7.96
C PRO A 117 18.31 9.33 -8.20
N TYR A 118 17.36 9.34 -7.28
CA TYR A 118 16.23 10.27 -7.28
C TYR A 118 15.78 10.56 -5.86
N ILE A 119 15.12 11.69 -5.70
CA ILE A 119 14.35 12.05 -4.52
C ILE A 119 12.88 12.18 -4.91
N GLU A 120 12.00 11.97 -3.95
CA GLU A 120 10.56 12.02 -4.18
C GLU A 120 9.83 12.74 -3.05
N GLY A 121 8.75 13.41 -3.41
CA GLY A 121 7.78 14.00 -2.50
C GLY A 121 6.42 13.35 -2.74
N LEU A 122 5.67 13.13 -1.67
CA LEU A 122 4.37 12.47 -1.69
C LEU A 122 3.34 13.34 -0.95
N PHE A 123 2.13 13.42 -1.49
CA PHE A 123 1.00 14.07 -0.84
C PHE A 123 -0.30 13.35 -1.19
N GLY A 124 -1.08 12.98 -0.17
CA GLY A 124 -2.33 12.25 -0.36
C GLY A 124 -2.94 11.78 0.94
N GLY A 125 -3.33 10.50 1.01
CA GLY A 125 -3.99 9.94 2.16
C GLY A 125 -3.64 8.49 2.44
N ALA A 126 -3.98 8.09 3.65
CA ALA A 126 -3.90 6.73 4.17
C ALA A 126 -5.29 6.27 4.63
N TYR A 127 -5.73 5.13 4.16
CA TYR A 127 -6.95 4.47 4.60
C TYR A 127 -6.57 3.26 5.45
N ILE A 128 -6.94 3.30 6.72
CA ILE A 128 -6.65 2.27 7.71
C ILE A 128 -7.92 1.50 7.96
N PHE A 129 -7.87 0.18 7.86
CA PHE A 129 -9.07 -0.63 8.03
C PHE A 129 -8.76 -2.04 8.54
N THR A 130 -9.70 -2.58 9.29
CA THR A 130 -9.63 -3.94 9.81
C THR A 130 -10.71 -4.79 9.15
N THR A 131 -10.30 -5.90 8.56
CA THR A 131 -11.20 -6.88 7.97
C THR A 131 -11.20 -8.16 8.79
N THR A 132 -12.37 -8.77 8.89
CA THR A 132 -12.53 -10.11 9.47
C THR A 132 -13.15 -11.02 8.43
N SER A 133 -12.56 -12.18 8.20
CA SER A 133 -13.10 -13.24 7.38
C SER A 133 -13.34 -14.50 8.19
N VAL A 134 -14.47 -15.17 7.91
CA VAL A 134 -14.86 -16.42 8.55
C VAL A 134 -14.74 -17.52 7.52
N LYS A 135 -13.91 -18.53 7.83
CA LYS A 135 -13.58 -19.64 6.94
C LYS A 135 -13.95 -20.97 7.56
N SER A 136 -14.29 -21.93 6.70
CA SER A 136 -14.44 -23.32 7.12
C SER A 136 -13.11 -23.85 7.65
N GLU A 137 -13.14 -24.58 8.77
CA GLU A 137 -11.96 -25.23 9.31
C GLU A 137 -11.41 -26.32 8.36
N ASN A 138 -12.30 -27.01 7.65
CA ASN A 138 -11.95 -28.17 6.82
C ASN A 138 -11.60 -27.82 5.37
N THR A 139 -12.31 -26.85 4.77
CA THR A 139 -12.15 -26.52 3.34
C THR A 139 -11.42 -25.22 3.09
N SER A 140 -11.21 -24.40 4.14
CA SER A 140 -10.67 -23.03 4.04
C SER A 140 -11.53 -22.10 3.16
N GLU A 141 -12.74 -22.50 2.77
CA GLU A 141 -13.67 -21.65 2.04
C GLU A 141 -14.14 -20.52 2.95
N GLU A 142 -14.10 -19.29 2.40
CA GLU A 142 -14.60 -18.10 3.06
C GLU A 142 -16.10 -17.96 2.79
N PHE A 143 -16.91 -17.94 3.87
CA PHE A 143 -18.35 -17.74 3.72
C PHE A 143 -18.82 -16.37 4.18
N ALA A 144 -18.00 -15.64 4.90
CA ALA A 144 -18.32 -14.27 5.29
C ALA A 144 -17.06 -13.44 5.42
N SER A 145 -17.14 -12.20 4.98
CA SER A 145 -16.11 -11.19 5.18
C SER A 145 -16.77 -9.85 5.47
N SER A 146 -16.20 -9.11 6.41
CA SER A 146 -16.69 -7.77 6.75
C SER A 146 -15.54 -6.85 7.14
N THR A 147 -15.70 -5.56 6.83
CA THR A 147 -14.86 -4.51 7.40
C THR A 147 -15.46 -4.12 8.75
N ASN A 148 -14.69 -4.29 9.82
CA ASN A 148 -15.15 -4.06 11.18
C ASN A 148 -14.96 -2.62 11.61
N PHE A 149 -13.88 -1.98 11.13
CA PHE A 149 -13.51 -0.63 11.49
C PHE A 149 -12.66 -0.03 10.36
N ASP A 150 -12.86 1.24 10.08
CA ASP A 150 -12.07 1.98 9.10
C ASP A 150 -12.00 3.47 9.45
N ASP A 151 -10.90 4.09 9.07
CA ASP A 151 -10.68 5.54 9.19
C ASP A 151 -9.71 6.03 8.12
N PHE A 152 -9.67 7.34 7.93
CA PHE A 152 -8.86 8.03 6.95
C PHE A 152 -7.95 9.07 7.60
N ALA A 153 -6.67 9.06 7.22
CA ALA A 153 -5.70 10.09 7.59
C ALA A 153 -5.13 10.78 6.35
N TRP A 154 -4.85 12.08 6.43
CA TRP A 154 -3.97 12.71 5.45
C TRP A 154 -2.55 12.21 5.64
N SER A 155 -1.86 11.98 4.52
CA SER A 155 -0.49 11.48 4.50
C SER A 155 0.34 12.26 3.50
N TYR A 156 1.52 12.68 3.91
CA TYR A 156 2.51 13.34 3.07
C TYR A 156 3.91 12.87 3.46
N GLY A 157 4.85 12.99 2.54
CA GLY A 157 6.17 12.48 2.85
C GLY A 157 7.24 12.84 1.84
N ALA A 158 8.43 12.39 2.15
CA ALA A 158 9.59 12.48 1.28
C ALA A 158 10.34 11.15 1.27
N GLY A 159 11.04 10.91 0.18
CA GLY A 159 11.85 9.72 0.02
C GLY A 159 13.05 9.93 -0.87
N PHE A 160 13.88 8.92 -0.89
CA PHE A 160 14.99 8.82 -1.85
C PHE A 160 15.03 7.40 -2.39
N GLY A 161 15.54 7.29 -3.61
CA GLY A 161 15.71 5.99 -4.24
C GLY A 161 16.90 5.97 -5.19
N LEU A 162 17.23 4.75 -5.58
CA LEU A 162 18.29 4.47 -6.53
C LEU A 162 17.84 3.33 -7.44
N THR A 163 17.84 3.59 -8.74
CA THR A 163 17.54 2.56 -9.73
C THR A 163 18.82 2.12 -10.44
N PHE A 164 18.92 0.80 -10.69
CA PHE A 164 20.02 0.18 -11.43
C PHE A 164 19.49 -0.46 -12.70
N LEU A 165 20.06 -0.12 -13.85
CA LEU A 165 19.67 -0.66 -15.15
C LEU A 165 19.97 -2.15 -15.23
N VAL A 166 18.93 -2.93 -15.49
CA VAL A 166 19.00 -4.39 -15.71
C VAL A 166 18.99 -4.72 -17.20
N SER A 167 18.15 -4.01 -17.97
CA SER A 167 18.02 -4.26 -19.41
C SER A 167 17.66 -2.99 -20.17
N GLY A 168 18.14 -2.87 -21.41
CA GLY A 168 17.96 -1.72 -22.29
C GLY A 168 19.24 -0.89 -22.47
N ASP A 169 19.17 0.14 -23.34
CA ASP A 169 20.28 1.05 -23.59
C ASP A 169 20.21 2.25 -22.63
N PRO A 170 21.24 2.50 -21.80
CA PRO A 170 21.21 3.59 -20.81
C PRO A 170 21.12 4.99 -21.42
N ASN A 171 21.43 5.14 -22.72
CA ASN A 171 21.33 6.40 -23.46
C ASN A 171 19.93 6.66 -24.06
N GLN A 172 19.08 5.64 -24.07
CA GLN A 172 17.66 5.74 -24.44
C GLN A 172 16.83 5.89 -23.19
N ASN A 173 15.61 6.45 -23.33
CA ASN A 173 14.67 6.63 -22.21
C ASN A 173 13.40 5.81 -22.40
N ASP A 174 13.45 4.78 -23.22
CA ASP A 174 12.36 3.87 -23.51
C ASP A 174 12.81 2.40 -23.48
N ASN A 175 11.87 1.52 -23.19
CA ASN A 175 12.09 0.08 -23.06
C ASN A 175 13.22 -0.29 -22.07
N LEU A 176 13.30 0.42 -20.96
CA LEU A 176 14.31 0.21 -19.93
C LEU A 176 13.72 -0.51 -18.73
N VAL A 177 14.43 -1.50 -18.23
CA VAL A 177 14.11 -2.22 -16.99
C VAL A 177 15.15 -1.87 -15.95
N PHE A 178 14.70 -1.40 -14.80
CA PHE A 178 15.54 -1.09 -13.65
C PHE A 178 15.14 -1.92 -12.44
N LEU A 179 16.12 -2.30 -11.63
CA LEU A 179 15.92 -2.68 -10.24
C LEU A 179 15.80 -1.38 -9.41
N ASP A 180 14.77 -1.25 -8.60
CA ASP A 180 14.44 -0.04 -7.84
C ASP A 180 14.54 -0.30 -6.34
N PHE A 181 15.32 0.52 -5.64
CA PHE A 181 15.45 0.55 -4.19
C PHE A 181 15.07 1.92 -3.69
N LYS A 182 14.19 2.02 -2.72
CA LYS A 182 13.80 3.30 -2.15
C LYS A 182 13.38 3.21 -0.69
N GLY A 183 13.58 4.33 0.00
CA GLY A 183 13.10 4.56 1.34
C GLY A 183 12.29 5.84 1.41
N ARG A 184 11.21 5.82 2.18
CA ARG A 184 10.29 6.95 2.39
C ARG A 184 10.06 7.17 3.86
N TYR A 185 9.91 8.42 4.25
CA TYR A 185 9.27 8.81 5.50
C TYR A 185 7.92 9.43 5.17
N LEU A 186 6.85 8.89 5.73
CA LEU A 186 5.48 9.36 5.58
C LEU A 186 5.00 9.88 6.93
N TRP A 187 4.62 11.15 6.96
CA TRP A 187 3.92 11.76 8.08
C TRP A 187 2.43 11.58 7.87
N GLY A 188 1.75 11.04 8.88
CA GLY A 188 0.31 10.86 8.88
C GLY A 188 -0.39 11.73 9.91
N THR A 189 -1.60 12.21 9.61
CA THR A 189 -2.45 12.81 10.62
C THR A 189 -2.99 11.75 11.58
N GLU A 190 -3.67 12.17 12.63
CA GLU A 190 -4.35 11.26 13.55
C GLU A 190 -5.42 10.45 12.81
N ALA A 191 -5.47 9.16 13.13
CA ALA A 191 -6.52 8.26 12.75
C ALA A 191 -6.86 7.30 13.88
N GLN A 192 -8.07 6.77 13.84
CA GLN A 192 -8.52 5.69 14.69
C GLN A 192 -8.32 4.36 14.00
N TYR A 193 -7.95 3.33 14.74
CA TYR A 193 -7.71 1.99 14.17
C TYR A 193 -7.76 0.91 15.25
N LEU A 194 -7.89 -0.33 14.79
CA LEU A 194 -7.77 -1.51 15.64
C LEU A 194 -6.36 -2.11 15.52
N LYS A 195 -5.86 -2.64 16.62
CA LYS A 195 -4.63 -3.42 16.67
C LYS A 195 -4.94 -4.89 17.03
N GLU A 196 -3.95 -5.74 17.00
CA GLU A 196 -4.10 -7.12 17.46
C GLU A 196 -4.62 -7.18 18.90
N GLY A 197 -5.60 -8.05 19.16
CA GLY A 197 -6.25 -8.17 20.46
C GLY A 197 -7.28 -7.09 20.82
N SER A 198 -7.53 -6.10 19.95
CA SER A 198 -8.49 -5.00 20.21
C SER A 198 -9.95 -5.44 20.17
N VAL A 199 -10.26 -6.60 19.63
CA VAL A 199 -11.64 -7.08 19.57
C VAL A 199 -11.87 -8.13 20.62
N LYS A 200 -12.80 -7.83 21.54
CA LYS A 200 -13.13 -8.68 22.70
C LYS A 200 -14.58 -9.11 22.63
N PHE A 201 -14.84 -10.37 22.95
CA PHE A 201 -16.20 -10.89 23.15
C PHE A 201 -16.50 -10.85 24.63
N VAL A 202 -17.44 -10.02 25.04
CA VAL A 202 -17.87 -9.89 26.43
C VAL A 202 -19.38 -10.08 26.48
N ASN A 203 -19.84 -11.11 27.21
CA ASN A 203 -21.27 -11.42 27.40
C ASN A 203 -22.08 -11.52 26.08
N GLY A 204 -21.48 -12.12 25.03
CA GLY A 204 -22.14 -12.27 23.73
C GLY A 204 -22.11 -11.02 22.83
N ASN A 205 -21.51 -9.92 23.30
CA ASN A 205 -21.33 -8.70 22.52
C ASN A 205 -19.88 -8.53 22.08
N VAL A 206 -19.69 -8.01 20.87
CA VAL A 206 -18.38 -7.61 20.35
C VAL A 206 -18.07 -6.20 20.84
N THR A 207 -16.93 -6.03 21.50
CA THR A 207 -16.40 -4.72 21.92
C THR A 207 -15.08 -4.44 21.23
N TYR A 208 -14.91 -3.19 20.79
CA TYR A 208 -13.70 -2.72 20.10
C TYR A 208 -12.91 -1.79 21.02
N ASP A 209 -11.64 -2.13 21.25
CA ASP A 209 -10.67 -1.26 21.92
C ASP A 209 -9.96 -0.42 20.84
N VAL A 210 -10.55 0.73 20.51
CA VAL A 210 -10.08 1.61 19.43
C VAL A 210 -8.85 2.39 19.89
N SER A 211 -7.77 2.28 19.15
CA SER A 211 -6.57 3.09 19.32
C SER A 211 -6.64 4.32 18.42
N GLN A 212 -6.03 5.42 18.85
CA GLN A 212 -5.89 6.66 18.07
C GLN A 212 -4.47 7.19 18.22
N SER A 213 -3.84 7.56 17.10
CA SER A 213 -2.53 8.22 17.08
C SER A 213 -2.26 8.82 15.69
N LYS A 214 -1.19 9.60 15.57
CA LYS A 214 -0.58 9.91 14.28
C LYS A 214 -0.08 8.63 13.64
N THR A 215 -0.12 8.57 12.29
CA THR A 215 0.16 7.37 11.52
C THR A 215 1.48 7.46 10.75
N ASP A 216 2.53 7.90 11.44
CA ASP A 216 3.86 8.08 10.86
C ASP A 216 4.51 6.73 10.52
N LEU A 217 5.13 6.65 9.33
CA LEU A 217 5.76 5.44 8.81
C LEU A 217 7.13 5.73 8.17
N ILE A 218 8.08 4.84 8.41
CA ILE A 218 9.20 4.65 7.50
C ILE A 218 8.88 3.46 6.62
N THR A 219 9.09 3.57 5.30
CA THR A 219 8.89 2.46 4.38
C THR A 219 10.15 2.19 3.58
N ALA A 220 10.44 0.91 3.36
CA ALA A 220 11.54 0.44 2.54
C ALA A 220 10.99 -0.44 1.41
N HIS A 221 11.48 -0.23 0.19
CA HIS A 221 10.95 -0.87 -0.99
C HIS A 221 12.05 -1.46 -1.87
N ILE A 222 11.77 -2.61 -2.45
CA ILE A 222 12.60 -3.23 -3.49
C ILE A 222 11.70 -3.76 -4.60
N GLY A 223 12.03 -3.47 -5.86
CA GLY A 223 11.19 -3.91 -6.97
C GLY A 223 11.77 -3.60 -8.33
N ILE A 224 10.88 -3.57 -9.31
CA ILE A 224 11.21 -3.37 -10.71
C ILE A 224 10.49 -2.13 -11.21
N LYS A 225 11.23 -1.28 -11.94
CA LYS A 225 10.71 -0.11 -12.64
C LYS A 225 10.92 -0.25 -14.13
N TYR A 226 9.86 -0.06 -14.89
CA TYR A 226 9.87 -0.13 -16.34
C TYR A 226 9.57 1.23 -16.95
N TYR A 227 10.34 1.65 -17.96
CA TYR A 227 10.10 2.83 -18.78
C TYR A 227 9.52 2.39 -20.11
N PHE A 228 8.33 2.88 -20.42
CA PHE A 228 7.60 2.55 -21.64
C PHE A 228 8.13 3.35 -22.84
N SER A 229 8.12 2.72 -24.01
CA SER A 229 8.36 3.43 -25.27
C SER A 229 7.10 4.21 -25.62
N TRP A 230 7.14 5.53 -25.51
CA TRP A 230 6.06 6.38 -25.95
C TRP A 230 6.37 6.94 -27.34
N LYS A 231 5.94 6.26 -28.38
CA LYS A 231 5.81 6.86 -29.72
C LYS A 231 4.47 7.59 -29.74
N MET A 232 4.44 8.89 -29.46
CA MET A 232 3.33 9.70 -29.94
C MET A 232 3.41 9.62 -31.46
N GLY A 233 2.30 9.19 -32.10
CA GLY A 233 2.22 9.12 -33.56
C GLY A 233 2.64 10.45 -34.19
N GLU A 234 3.55 10.36 -35.10
CA GLU A 234 3.87 11.43 -36.05
C GLU A 234 2.64 11.78 -36.87
#